data_381e93efd4be60ce8127a9466c576ef9
#
_entry.id   381e93efd4be60ce8127a9466c576ef9
#
_cell.length_a   1.000
_cell.length_b   1.000
_cell.length_c   1.000
_cell.angle_alpha   90.00
_cell.angle_beta   90.00
_cell.angle_gamma   90.00
#
_symmetry.space_group_name_H-M   'P 1'
#
loop_
_entity.id
_entity.type
_entity.pdbx_description
1 polymer ?
#
loop_
_entity_poly.entity_id
_entity_poly.type
_entity_poly.pdbx_seq_one_letter_code
_entity_poly.pdbx_strand_id
1 'polypeptide(L)'
;MSMTMTQKILAAHAGLDHVEAGQLISAKLDIVLGNDITTPVAVNEFNKAGFTDVFDKDRIAIVLDHFVPNKDIKAAEQSKTCRDFACKHCVSHFYDVGKMGIEHALLPEQGVVTAGDCIIGADSHTCTYGALGAFSTGVGSTDMAAGMATGTAWFKVPSAIKFNLTGKLPENCSVKDVILTIIGMIGVDGALYKSMEFVGEGAHTLSMDDRLCICNRAIEAGAKNGIFPVDDVTRAYLNGRSKREPVVYEADADAEYERVIDLDLSAIVPTVSCPHLPENTHPASELSHIKIDQVVIGSCTNGRMEDMEAAYRILKGKKVADGVRCIVIPATMQILRECVEKGYYTAFIDAGAVVSTPTCGPCLGGYMGILAAGEKCVATTNRNFVGRMGHVDSEVYLASPQTAAASALTGYITAPTEERA
;
A
#
# COMPACT_ATOMS: atom_id res chain seq x y z
N MET A 1 8.70 -24.41 -20.94
CA MET A 1 9.16 -23.01 -21.00
C MET A 1 9.24 -22.47 -19.59
N SER A 2 10.21 -21.62 -19.33
CA SER A 2 10.47 -21.06 -18.01
C SER A 2 9.48 -19.96 -17.67
N MET A 3 9.07 -19.88 -16.41
CA MET A 3 8.06 -18.93 -15.93
C MET A 3 8.59 -18.08 -14.77
N THR A 4 8.17 -16.83 -14.74
CA THR A 4 8.34 -15.92 -13.59
C THR A 4 7.40 -16.33 -12.44
N MET A 5 7.60 -15.77 -11.24
CA MET A 5 6.70 -16.04 -10.09
C MET A 5 5.24 -15.75 -10.44
N THR A 6 4.97 -14.58 -11.00
CA THR A 6 3.62 -14.17 -11.39
C THR A 6 3.00 -15.12 -12.42
N GLN A 7 3.77 -15.56 -13.42
CA GLN A 7 3.29 -16.51 -14.41
C GLN A 7 2.91 -17.87 -13.79
N LYS A 8 3.71 -18.37 -12.84
CA LYS A 8 3.42 -19.64 -12.15
C LYS A 8 2.14 -19.57 -11.32
N ILE A 9 1.94 -18.47 -10.59
CA ILE A 9 0.71 -18.26 -9.83
C ILE A 9 -0.50 -18.23 -10.77
N LEU A 10 -0.43 -17.47 -11.85
CA LEU A 10 -1.52 -17.35 -12.83
C LEU A 10 -1.78 -18.66 -13.56
N ALA A 11 -0.75 -19.42 -13.94
CA ALA A 11 -0.90 -20.74 -14.57
C ALA A 11 -1.66 -21.71 -13.65
N ALA A 12 -1.25 -21.80 -12.39
CA ALA A 12 -1.89 -22.66 -11.38
C ALA A 12 -3.38 -22.30 -11.19
N HIS A 13 -3.71 -21.00 -11.12
CA HIS A 13 -5.10 -20.54 -10.94
C HIS A 13 -5.94 -20.65 -12.21
N ALA A 14 -5.30 -20.70 -13.38
CA ALA A 14 -5.96 -21.00 -14.66
C ALA A 14 -6.12 -22.50 -14.92
N GLY A 15 -5.51 -23.37 -14.10
CA GLY A 15 -5.47 -24.82 -14.32
C GLY A 15 -4.63 -25.20 -15.54
N LEU A 16 -3.58 -24.44 -15.83
CA LEU A 16 -2.66 -24.62 -16.94
C LEU A 16 -1.27 -24.99 -16.41
N ASP A 17 -0.55 -25.83 -17.14
CA ASP A 17 0.83 -26.19 -16.80
C ASP A 17 1.81 -25.04 -17.11
N HIS A 18 1.44 -24.18 -18.05
CA HIS A 18 2.27 -23.08 -18.53
C HIS A 18 1.43 -21.93 -19.08
N VAL A 19 1.92 -20.70 -18.91
CA VAL A 19 1.38 -19.48 -19.53
C VAL A 19 2.51 -18.58 -20.05
N GLU A 20 2.20 -17.78 -21.06
CA GLU A 20 3.14 -16.83 -21.66
C GLU A 20 2.68 -15.40 -21.48
N ALA A 21 3.63 -14.45 -21.45
CA ALA A 21 3.33 -13.02 -21.42
C ALA A 21 2.44 -12.65 -22.62
N GLY A 22 1.36 -11.91 -22.36
CA GLY A 22 0.38 -11.53 -23.38
C GLY A 22 -0.77 -12.51 -23.57
N GLN A 23 -0.68 -13.74 -23.06
CA GLN A 23 -1.76 -14.73 -23.13
C GLN A 23 -2.98 -14.27 -22.32
N LEU A 24 -4.18 -14.45 -22.88
CA LEU A 24 -5.45 -14.24 -22.17
C LEU A 24 -5.85 -15.54 -21.45
N ILE A 25 -6.10 -15.44 -20.16
CA ILE A 25 -6.50 -16.56 -19.30
C ILE A 25 -7.71 -16.19 -18.46
N SER A 26 -8.43 -17.19 -17.97
CA SER A 26 -9.38 -17.06 -16.87
C SER A 26 -8.80 -17.76 -15.65
N ALA A 27 -8.64 -17.06 -14.55
CA ALA A 27 -8.05 -17.59 -13.33
C ALA A 27 -9.06 -17.60 -12.18
N LYS A 28 -9.00 -18.62 -11.32
CA LYS A 28 -9.75 -18.70 -10.07
C LYS A 28 -9.20 -17.67 -9.07
N LEU A 29 -10.07 -17.12 -8.26
CA LEU A 29 -9.74 -16.11 -7.26
C LEU A 29 -9.74 -16.72 -5.86
N ASP A 30 -8.73 -16.37 -5.06
CA ASP A 30 -8.66 -16.72 -3.65
C ASP A 30 -9.33 -15.68 -2.77
N ILE A 31 -9.16 -14.40 -3.10
CA ILE A 31 -9.80 -13.30 -2.38
C ILE A 31 -10.29 -12.24 -3.37
N VAL A 32 -11.48 -11.73 -3.10
CA VAL A 32 -12.05 -10.54 -3.74
C VAL A 32 -12.28 -9.50 -2.65
N LEU A 33 -11.66 -8.33 -2.76
CA LEU A 33 -11.76 -7.30 -1.73
C LEU A 33 -12.31 -5.96 -2.23
N GLY A 34 -12.90 -5.21 -1.30
CA GLY A 34 -13.34 -3.85 -1.53
C GLY A 34 -13.54 -3.08 -0.23
N ASN A 35 -13.66 -1.78 -0.36
CA ASN A 35 -13.78 -0.83 0.74
C ASN A 35 -15.12 -0.07 0.71
N ASP A 36 -15.31 0.87 1.62
CA ASP A 36 -16.55 1.66 1.76
C ASP A 36 -16.82 2.62 0.59
N ILE A 37 -15.85 2.84 -0.33
CA ILE A 37 -16.05 3.62 -1.56
C ILE A 37 -16.46 2.72 -2.72
N THR A 38 -15.75 1.62 -2.91
CA THR A 38 -15.83 0.79 -4.12
C THR A 38 -16.84 -0.34 -4.01
N THR A 39 -17.03 -0.90 -2.81
CA THR A 39 -18.03 -1.96 -2.58
C THR A 39 -19.46 -1.51 -2.91
N PRO A 40 -19.96 -0.31 -2.53
CA PRO A 40 -21.30 0.10 -2.91
C PRO A 40 -21.53 0.14 -4.43
N VAL A 41 -20.49 0.54 -5.19
CA VAL A 41 -20.54 0.53 -6.66
C VAL A 41 -20.60 -0.90 -7.18
N ALA A 42 -19.73 -1.79 -6.65
CA ALA A 42 -19.71 -3.20 -7.02
C ALA A 42 -21.04 -3.89 -6.68
N VAL A 43 -21.66 -3.61 -5.53
CA VAL A 43 -22.97 -4.15 -5.14
C VAL A 43 -24.06 -3.71 -6.11
N ASN A 44 -24.04 -2.46 -6.58
CA ASN A 44 -24.98 -2.00 -7.60
C ASN A 44 -24.81 -2.78 -8.92
N GLU A 45 -23.58 -2.98 -9.39
CA GLU A 45 -23.33 -3.74 -10.61
C GLU A 45 -23.67 -5.23 -10.43
N PHE A 46 -23.38 -5.82 -9.27
CA PHE A 46 -23.78 -7.18 -8.89
C PHE A 46 -25.29 -7.38 -9.00
N ASN A 47 -26.07 -6.46 -8.44
CA ASN A 47 -27.53 -6.52 -8.49
C ASN A 47 -28.08 -6.29 -9.91
N LYS A 48 -27.53 -5.32 -10.67
CA LYS A 48 -27.92 -5.07 -12.07
C LYS A 48 -27.66 -6.26 -12.99
N ALA A 49 -26.56 -6.98 -12.74
CA ALA A 49 -26.24 -8.21 -13.49
C ALA A 49 -27.13 -9.40 -13.12
N GLY A 50 -28.00 -9.25 -12.10
CA GLY A 50 -28.93 -10.29 -11.66
C GLY A 50 -28.27 -11.38 -10.80
N PHE A 51 -27.08 -11.15 -10.28
CA PHE A 51 -26.44 -12.09 -9.35
C PHE A 51 -27.20 -12.11 -8.01
N THR A 52 -27.40 -13.30 -7.46
CA THR A 52 -28.14 -13.53 -6.21
C THR A 52 -27.24 -13.87 -5.04
N ASP A 53 -26.12 -14.55 -5.32
CA ASP A 53 -25.22 -15.06 -4.30
C ASP A 53 -23.78 -14.83 -4.66
N VAL A 54 -22.92 -14.72 -3.65
CA VAL A 54 -21.46 -14.69 -3.82
C VAL A 54 -20.93 -16.11 -4.03
N PHE A 55 -19.83 -16.26 -4.75
CA PHE A 55 -19.26 -17.58 -5.04
C PHE A 55 -18.79 -18.32 -3.77
N ASP A 56 -18.23 -17.58 -2.82
CA ASP A 56 -17.79 -18.08 -1.53
C ASP A 56 -17.68 -16.92 -0.52
N LYS A 57 -18.49 -16.99 0.55
CA LYS A 57 -18.51 -15.96 1.62
C LYS A 57 -17.18 -15.82 2.38
N ASP A 58 -16.37 -16.89 2.37
CA ASP A 58 -15.07 -16.93 3.07
C ASP A 58 -13.92 -16.39 2.19
N ARG A 59 -14.24 -16.03 0.93
CA ARG A 59 -13.30 -15.46 -0.05
C ARG A 59 -13.60 -14.00 -0.40
N ILE A 60 -14.58 -13.39 0.26
CA ILE A 60 -14.91 -11.97 0.11
C ILE A 60 -14.40 -11.22 1.35
N ALA A 61 -13.68 -10.12 1.12
CA ALA A 61 -13.25 -9.20 2.17
C ALA A 61 -13.81 -7.80 1.91
N ILE A 62 -14.47 -7.22 2.90
CA ILE A 62 -14.99 -5.85 2.85
C ILE A 62 -14.46 -5.10 4.06
N VAL A 63 -13.72 -4.02 3.81
CA VAL A 63 -13.09 -3.20 4.85
C VAL A 63 -13.61 -1.77 4.77
N LEU A 64 -14.17 -1.26 5.85
CA LEU A 64 -14.56 0.14 5.95
C LEU A 64 -13.36 0.92 6.50
N ASP A 65 -12.66 1.69 5.64
CA ASP A 65 -11.40 2.33 6.00
C ASP A 65 -11.17 3.73 5.41
N HIS A 66 -12.01 4.16 4.45
CA HIS A 66 -11.80 5.46 3.80
C HIS A 66 -12.54 6.60 4.49
N PHE A 67 -13.82 6.41 4.84
CA PHE A 67 -14.70 7.45 5.38
C PHE A 67 -15.27 7.10 6.76
N VAL A 68 -14.60 6.26 7.50
CA VAL A 68 -15.03 5.85 8.84
C VAL A 68 -14.09 6.37 9.94
N PRO A 69 -14.63 6.75 11.12
CA PRO A 69 -16.05 6.97 11.40
C PRO A 69 -16.66 7.94 10.40
N ASN A 70 -17.91 7.70 9.98
CA ASN A 70 -18.47 8.37 8.79
C ASN A 70 -18.41 9.90 8.87
N LYS A 71 -17.87 10.53 7.85
CA LYS A 71 -17.65 11.99 7.76
C LYS A 71 -18.91 12.78 7.42
N ASP A 72 -19.88 12.16 6.75
CA ASP A 72 -21.13 12.76 6.29
C ASP A 72 -22.20 11.70 6.05
N ILE A 73 -23.42 12.13 5.69
CA ILE A 73 -24.58 11.25 5.45
C ILE A 73 -24.29 10.29 4.28
N LYS A 74 -23.65 10.76 3.21
CA LYS A 74 -23.33 9.93 2.05
C LYS A 74 -22.37 8.79 2.42
N ALA A 75 -21.35 9.08 3.20
CA ALA A 75 -20.44 8.07 3.72
C ALA A 75 -21.16 7.06 4.62
N ALA A 76 -22.11 7.51 5.44
CA ALA A 76 -22.91 6.63 6.28
C ALA A 76 -23.81 5.69 5.45
N GLU A 77 -24.40 6.16 4.37
CA GLU A 77 -25.19 5.35 3.43
C GLU A 77 -24.31 4.32 2.69
N GLN A 78 -23.11 4.72 2.27
CA GLN A 78 -22.13 3.81 1.67
C GLN A 78 -21.73 2.69 2.64
N SER A 79 -21.39 3.03 3.87
CA SER A 79 -21.08 2.07 4.92
C SER A 79 -22.26 1.16 5.23
N LYS A 80 -23.49 1.68 5.22
CA LYS A 80 -24.71 0.90 5.40
C LYS A 80 -24.88 -0.13 4.28
N THR A 81 -24.67 0.27 3.03
CA THR A 81 -24.72 -0.63 1.87
C THR A 81 -23.74 -1.80 2.03
N CYS A 82 -22.51 -1.53 2.48
CA CYS A 82 -21.51 -2.56 2.77
C CYS A 82 -21.98 -3.52 3.87
N ARG A 83 -22.55 -2.98 4.98
CA ARG A 83 -23.08 -3.79 6.10
C ARG A 83 -24.21 -4.70 5.65
N ASP A 84 -25.18 -4.12 4.92
CA ASP A 84 -26.37 -4.85 4.45
C ASP A 84 -25.96 -5.99 3.50
N PHE A 85 -25.01 -5.73 2.58
CA PHE A 85 -24.46 -6.76 1.68
C PHE A 85 -23.71 -7.85 2.45
N ALA A 86 -22.80 -7.47 3.34
CA ALA A 86 -22.03 -8.40 4.15
C ALA A 86 -22.94 -9.28 5.03
N CYS A 87 -23.98 -8.70 5.62
CA CYS A 87 -24.97 -9.43 6.41
C CYS A 87 -25.79 -10.39 5.54
N LYS A 88 -26.31 -9.92 4.39
CA LYS A 88 -27.13 -10.72 3.47
C LYS A 88 -26.39 -11.97 2.97
N HIS A 89 -25.10 -11.82 2.63
CA HIS A 89 -24.28 -12.90 2.07
C HIS A 89 -23.40 -13.59 3.12
N CYS A 90 -23.55 -13.25 4.42
CA CYS A 90 -22.77 -13.83 5.52
C CYS A 90 -21.26 -13.73 5.29
N VAL A 91 -20.77 -12.61 4.75
CA VAL A 91 -19.36 -12.40 4.43
C VAL A 91 -18.50 -12.53 5.68
N SER A 92 -17.52 -13.45 5.66
CA SER A 92 -16.71 -13.78 6.84
C SER A 92 -15.67 -12.71 7.18
N HIS A 93 -15.16 -12.00 6.18
CA HIS A 93 -14.13 -10.98 6.34
C HIS A 93 -14.73 -9.58 6.18
N PHE A 94 -15.57 -9.20 7.14
CA PHE A 94 -16.15 -7.86 7.22
C PHE A 94 -15.58 -7.08 8.40
N TYR A 95 -14.96 -5.94 8.11
CA TYR A 95 -14.28 -5.09 9.09
C TYR A 95 -14.90 -3.70 9.13
N ASP A 96 -15.60 -3.40 10.21
CA ASP A 96 -16.27 -2.13 10.48
C ASP A 96 -15.59 -1.37 11.63
N VAL A 97 -16.09 -0.21 11.99
CA VAL A 97 -15.64 0.61 13.13
C VAL A 97 -15.43 -0.25 14.38
N GLY A 98 -14.29 -0.07 15.03
CA GLY A 98 -13.86 -0.89 16.18
C GLY A 98 -12.98 -2.08 15.81
N LYS A 99 -13.09 -2.63 14.59
CA LYS A 99 -12.20 -3.62 14.02
C LYS A 99 -11.52 -3.10 12.75
N MET A 100 -11.55 -1.78 12.57
CA MET A 100 -11.08 -1.12 11.37
C MET A 100 -9.57 -1.09 11.26
N GLY A 101 -9.12 -0.95 10.05
CA GLY A 101 -7.73 -0.74 9.66
C GLY A 101 -7.70 -0.50 8.17
N ILE A 102 -6.68 0.15 7.67
CA ILE A 102 -6.51 0.35 6.23
C ILE A 102 -6.33 -1.03 5.58
N GLU A 103 -7.18 -1.36 4.60
CA GLU A 103 -7.33 -2.72 4.04
C GLU A 103 -6.00 -3.40 3.70
N HIS A 104 -5.05 -2.66 3.10
CA HIS A 104 -3.75 -3.21 2.69
C HIS A 104 -2.74 -3.40 3.85
N ALA A 105 -3.05 -2.94 5.04
CA ALA A 105 -2.33 -3.29 6.27
C ALA A 105 -3.12 -4.33 7.09
N LEU A 106 -4.43 -4.20 7.15
CA LEU A 106 -5.31 -5.03 7.95
C LEU A 106 -5.39 -6.48 7.45
N LEU A 107 -5.58 -6.71 6.14
CA LEU A 107 -5.79 -8.06 5.61
C LEU A 107 -4.56 -8.97 5.78
N PRO A 108 -3.31 -8.50 5.56
CA PRO A 108 -2.11 -9.25 5.93
C PRO A 108 -2.01 -9.51 7.44
N GLU A 109 -2.27 -8.50 8.27
CA GLU A 109 -2.25 -8.61 9.75
C GLU A 109 -3.22 -9.68 10.24
N GLN A 110 -4.42 -9.75 9.65
CA GLN A 110 -5.47 -10.70 10.00
C GLN A 110 -5.30 -12.08 9.34
N GLY A 111 -4.27 -12.30 8.52
CA GLY A 111 -3.99 -13.56 7.83
C GLY A 111 -5.07 -13.95 6.81
N VAL A 112 -5.79 -12.98 6.26
CA VAL A 112 -6.81 -13.20 5.23
C VAL A 112 -6.16 -13.49 3.87
N VAL A 113 -5.02 -12.89 3.61
CA VAL A 113 -4.21 -13.06 2.40
C VAL A 113 -2.93 -13.83 2.72
N THR A 114 -2.47 -14.67 1.80
CA THR A 114 -1.29 -15.52 2.01
C THR A 114 -0.48 -15.73 0.74
N ALA A 115 0.67 -16.39 0.85
CA ALA A 115 1.52 -16.70 -0.30
C ALA A 115 0.80 -17.60 -1.31
N GLY A 116 1.01 -17.31 -2.58
CA GLY A 116 0.46 -18.05 -3.70
C GLY A 116 -0.98 -17.68 -4.08
N ASP A 117 -1.64 -16.82 -3.33
CA ASP A 117 -3.01 -16.37 -3.65
C ASP A 117 -3.09 -15.61 -4.99
N CYS A 118 -4.24 -15.73 -5.66
CA CYS A 118 -4.67 -14.87 -6.75
C CYS A 118 -5.78 -13.93 -6.24
N ILE A 119 -5.48 -12.63 -6.14
CA ILE A 119 -6.31 -11.64 -5.44
C ILE A 119 -6.69 -10.50 -6.38
N ILE A 120 -7.96 -10.13 -6.38
CA ILE A 120 -8.42 -8.87 -6.97
C ILE A 120 -9.07 -7.98 -5.92
N GLY A 121 -8.92 -6.67 -6.10
CA GLY A 121 -9.60 -5.68 -5.26
C GLY A 121 -10.00 -4.46 -6.05
N ALA A 122 -11.09 -3.83 -5.67
CA ALA A 122 -11.49 -2.58 -6.30
C ALA A 122 -10.77 -1.36 -5.69
N ASP A 123 -9.53 -1.57 -5.27
CA ASP A 123 -8.57 -0.53 -4.90
C ASP A 123 -7.27 -0.71 -5.67
N SER A 124 -6.67 0.39 -6.13
CA SER A 124 -5.46 0.33 -6.96
C SER A 124 -4.24 -0.23 -6.21
N HIS A 125 -4.17 -0.09 -4.88
CA HIS A 125 -3.07 -0.61 -4.06
C HIS A 125 -3.25 -2.07 -3.63
N THR A 126 -4.21 -2.80 -4.19
CA THR A 126 -4.35 -4.26 -4.02
C THR A 126 -3.06 -5.02 -4.36
N CYS A 127 -2.18 -4.44 -5.19
CA CYS A 127 -0.85 -4.98 -5.50
C CYS A 127 0.06 -5.20 -4.27
N THR A 128 -0.28 -4.65 -3.10
CA THR A 128 0.46 -4.77 -1.84
C THR A 128 0.78 -6.21 -1.44
N TYR A 129 -0.14 -7.14 -1.67
CA TYR A 129 -0.01 -8.52 -1.15
C TYR A 129 1.01 -9.37 -1.90
N GLY A 130 1.56 -8.88 -3.01
CA GLY A 130 2.72 -9.48 -3.65
C GLY A 130 3.97 -9.51 -2.75
N ALA A 131 4.03 -8.69 -1.71
CA ALA A 131 5.03 -8.79 -0.66
C ALA A 131 5.03 -10.14 0.07
N LEU A 132 3.87 -10.82 0.10
CA LEU A 132 3.72 -12.17 0.66
C LEU A 132 3.97 -13.27 -0.37
N GLY A 133 4.31 -12.94 -1.62
CA GLY A 133 4.43 -13.91 -2.71
C GLY A 133 3.09 -14.27 -3.35
N ALA A 134 2.09 -13.37 -3.34
CA ALA A 134 0.81 -13.52 -4.01
C ALA A 134 0.78 -12.76 -5.34
N PHE A 135 -0.04 -13.17 -6.30
CA PHE A 135 -0.46 -12.31 -7.39
C PHE A 135 -1.69 -11.52 -6.94
N SER A 136 -1.53 -10.21 -6.82
CA SER A 136 -2.60 -9.34 -6.36
C SER A 136 -2.64 -8.06 -7.18
N THR A 137 -3.84 -7.64 -7.60
CA THR A 137 -3.98 -6.49 -8.50
C THR A 137 -5.29 -5.74 -8.32
N GLY A 138 -5.23 -4.42 -8.54
CA GLY A 138 -6.41 -3.57 -8.58
C GLY A 138 -7.23 -3.79 -9.86
N VAL A 139 -8.56 -3.77 -9.71
CA VAL A 139 -9.54 -3.87 -10.80
C VAL A 139 -10.66 -2.84 -10.62
N GLY A 140 -11.52 -2.68 -11.62
CA GLY A 140 -12.71 -1.86 -11.51
C GLY A 140 -13.81 -2.51 -10.65
N SER A 141 -14.72 -1.69 -10.12
CA SER A 141 -15.84 -2.20 -9.30
C SER A 141 -16.75 -3.17 -10.07
N THR A 142 -16.84 -3.09 -11.40
CA THR A 142 -17.57 -4.05 -12.24
C THR A 142 -16.90 -5.41 -12.26
N ASP A 143 -15.56 -5.44 -12.39
CA ASP A 143 -14.78 -6.69 -12.33
C ASP A 143 -14.83 -7.30 -10.92
N MET A 144 -14.79 -6.44 -9.87
CA MET A 144 -15.02 -6.89 -8.51
C MET A 144 -16.39 -7.57 -8.34
N ALA A 145 -17.47 -6.97 -8.88
CA ALA A 145 -18.80 -7.53 -8.83
C ALA A 145 -18.87 -8.91 -9.50
N ALA A 146 -18.28 -9.04 -10.70
CA ALA A 146 -18.18 -10.30 -11.40
C ALA A 146 -17.36 -11.33 -10.61
N GLY A 147 -16.22 -10.92 -10.06
CA GLY A 147 -15.36 -11.76 -9.21
C GLY A 147 -16.09 -12.27 -7.97
N MET A 148 -16.84 -11.40 -7.27
CA MET A 148 -17.64 -11.80 -6.11
C MET A 148 -18.71 -12.84 -6.47
N ALA A 149 -19.29 -12.78 -7.67
CA ALA A 149 -20.33 -13.71 -8.10
C ALA A 149 -19.77 -15.03 -8.64
N THR A 150 -18.66 -15.00 -9.39
CA THR A 150 -18.17 -16.14 -10.16
C THR A 150 -16.94 -16.82 -9.58
N GLY A 151 -16.19 -16.15 -8.70
CA GLY A 151 -14.92 -16.64 -8.20
C GLY A 151 -13.80 -16.68 -9.24
N THR A 152 -13.97 -15.98 -10.37
CA THR A 152 -13.01 -15.97 -11.47
C THR A 152 -12.81 -14.56 -12.01
N ALA A 153 -11.64 -14.32 -12.59
CA ALA A 153 -11.36 -13.13 -13.38
C ALA A 153 -10.51 -13.49 -14.61
N TRP A 154 -10.62 -12.68 -15.64
CA TRP A 154 -9.74 -12.80 -16.79
C TRP A 154 -8.53 -11.91 -16.64
N PHE A 155 -7.39 -12.38 -17.12
CA PHE A 155 -6.14 -11.62 -17.13
C PHE A 155 -5.42 -11.78 -18.47
N LYS A 156 -4.80 -10.71 -18.92
CA LYS A 156 -3.70 -10.82 -19.85
C LYS A 156 -2.45 -11.04 -19.00
N VAL A 157 -1.76 -12.16 -19.17
CA VAL A 157 -0.55 -12.47 -18.38
C VAL A 157 0.49 -11.36 -18.57
N PRO A 158 0.96 -10.69 -17.51
CA PRO A 158 1.93 -9.62 -17.63
C PRO A 158 3.32 -10.16 -17.97
N SER A 159 4.12 -9.40 -18.73
CA SER A 159 5.58 -9.54 -18.73
C SER A 159 6.15 -9.07 -17.38
N ALA A 160 7.41 -9.34 -17.10
CA ALA A 160 8.03 -8.96 -15.84
C ALA A 160 9.29 -8.10 -16.02
N ILE A 161 9.51 -7.20 -15.04
CA ILE A 161 10.76 -6.49 -14.82
C ILE A 161 11.37 -7.04 -13.54
N LYS A 162 12.64 -7.43 -13.59
CA LYS A 162 13.39 -7.92 -12.43
C LYS A 162 14.20 -6.78 -11.82
N PHE A 163 14.01 -6.53 -10.53
CA PHE A 163 14.84 -5.63 -9.73
C PHE A 163 15.76 -6.48 -8.85
N ASN A 164 17.03 -6.42 -9.13
CA ASN A 164 18.05 -7.12 -8.35
C ASN A 164 18.61 -6.16 -7.30
N LEU A 165 18.17 -6.32 -6.05
CA LEU A 165 18.54 -5.47 -4.93
C LEU A 165 19.83 -6.00 -4.29
N THR A 166 20.81 -5.12 -4.11
CA THR A 166 22.08 -5.41 -3.44
C THR A 166 22.32 -4.46 -2.28
N GLY A 167 23.29 -4.78 -1.42
CA GLY A 167 23.64 -3.91 -0.28
C GLY A 167 22.55 -3.83 0.79
N LYS A 168 22.65 -2.80 1.63
CA LYS A 168 21.73 -2.53 2.74
C LYS A 168 21.41 -1.04 2.83
N LEU A 169 20.18 -0.69 3.19
CA LEU A 169 19.73 0.69 3.36
C LEU A 169 20.52 1.43 4.44
N PRO A 170 20.90 2.71 4.20
CA PRO A 170 21.40 3.61 5.24
C PRO A 170 20.36 3.85 6.34
N GLU A 171 20.79 4.12 7.56
CA GLU A 171 19.90 4.30 8.72
C GLU A 171 18.95 5.51 8.60
N ASN A 172 19.34 6.55 7.86
CA ASN A 172 18.52 7.73 7.59
C ASN A 172 17.58 7.55 6.39
N CYS A 173 17.53 6.37 5.77
CA CYS A 173 16.65 6.04 4.67
C CYS A 173 15.62 4.98 5.07
N SER A 174 14.54 4.93 4.34
CA SER A 174 13.55 3.85 4.40
C SER A 174 13.28 3.29 3.02
N VAL A 175 12.55 2.20 2.95
CA VAL A 175 12.11 1.63 1.66
C VAL A 175 11.18 2.54 0.87
N LYS A 176 10.58 3.54 1.52
CA LYS A 176 9.87 4.60 0.80
C LYS A 176 10.82 5.34 -0.15
N ASP A 177 12.04 5.62 0.30
CA ASP A 177 13.05 6.27 -0.52
C ASP A 177 13.49 5.35 -1.68
N VAL A 178 13.56 4.02 -1.46
CA VAL A 178 13.84 3.03 -2.52
C VAL A 178 12.78 3.08 -3.60
N ILE A 179 11.51 2.93 -3.24
CA ILE A 179 10.45 2.87 -4.26
C ILE A 179 10.22 4.22 -4.94
N LEU A 180 10.44 5.34 -4.26
CA LEU A 180 10.44 6.67 -4.88
C LEU A 180 11.58 6.78 -5.90
N THR A 181 12.77 6.31 -5.56
CA THR A 181 13.92 6.26 -6.48
C THR A 181 13.60 5.41 -7.71
N ILE A 182 13.03 4.21 -7.52
CA ILE A 182 12.62 3.34 -8.63
C ILE A 182 11.63 4.04 -9.54
N ILE A 183 10.58 4.65 -8.98
CA ILE A 183 9.57 5.38 -9.78
C ILE A 183 10.20 6.57 -10.51
N GLY A 184 11.12 7.30 -9.87
CA GLY A 184 11.89 8.35 -10.53
C GLY A 184 12.78 7.86 -11.68
N MET A 185 13.34 6.64 -11.55
CA MET A 185 14.19 6.04 -12.59
C MET A 185 13.41 5.54 -13.80
N ILE A 186 12.24 4.94 -13.60
CA ILE A 186 11.52 4.27 -14.69
C ILE A 186 10.29 5.05 -15.18
N GLY A 187 9.83 6.05 -14.42
CA GLY A 187 8.62 6.83 -14.70
C GLY A 187 7.34 6.14 -14.25
N VAL A 188 6.23 6.90 -14.24
CA VAL A 188 4.89 6.41 -13.84
C VAL A 188 4.32 5.35 -14.80
N ASP A 189 4.85 5.25 -16.02
CA ASP A 189 4.46 4.26 -17.03
C ASP A 189 5.55 3.19 -17.27
N GLY A 190 6.67 3.24 -16.55
CA GLY A 190 7.84 2.39 -16.80
C GLY A 190 7.60 0.89 -16.61
N ALA A 191 6.60 0.53 -15.80
CA ALA A 191 6.16 -0.84 -15.60
C ALA A 191 4.69 -1.05 -16.03
N LEU A 192 4.18 -0.24 -16.97
CA LEU A 192 2.79 -0.30 -17.38
C LEU A 192 2.38 -1.72 -17.76
N TYR A 193 1.39 -2.26 -17.05
CA TYR A 193 0.85 -3.60 -17.20
C TYR A 193 1.86 -4.74 -17.00
N LYS A 194 2.95 -4.53 -16.26
CA LYS A 194 3.99 -5.53 -16.00
C LYS A 194 3.94 -6.01 -14.55
N SER A 195 4.63 -7.12 -14.26
CA SER A 195 4.98 -7.54 -12.91
C SER A 195 6.36 -6.99 -12.54
N MET A 196 6.52 -6.44 -11.34
CA MET A 196 7.80 -6.01 -10.79
C MET A 196 8.27 -7.06 -9.78
N GLU A 197 9.30 -7.84 -10.12
CA GLU A 197 9.87 -8.87 -9.23
C GLU A 197 11.11 -8.34 -8.52
N PHE A 198 11.09 -8.35 -7.19
CA PHE A 198 12.16 -7.82 -6.34
C PHE A 198 12.94 -8.98 -5.72
N VAL A 199 14.19 -9.12 -6.11
CA VAL A 199 15.07 -10.24 -5.74
C VAL A 199 16.47 -9.74 -5.35
N GLY A 200 17.39 -10.66 -5.06
CA GLY A 200 18.77 -10.36 -4.73
C GLY A 200 19.05 -10.35 -3.22
N GLU A 201 20.31 -10.24 -2.85
CA GLU A 201 20.73 -10.29 -1.44
C GLU A 201 20.19 -9.13 -0.60
N GLY A 202 20.05 -7.95 -1.20
CA GLY A 202 19.46 -6.78 -0.56
C GLY A 202 17.99 -7.00 -0.19
N ALA A 203 17.24 -7.78 -0.97
CA ALA A 203 15.85 -8.09 -0.67
C ALA A 203 15.69 -8.86 0.65
N HIS A 204 16.67 -9.71 1.01
CA HIS A 204 16.65 -10.44 2.29
C HIS A 204 16.92 -9.55 3.51
N THR A 205 17.46 -8.35 3.32
CA THR A 205 17.66 -7.38 4.40
C THR A 205 16.41 -6.59 4.75
N LEU A 206 15.38 -6.65 3.90
CA LEU A 206 14.14 -5.90 4.05
C LEU A 206 13.15 -6.66 4.94
N SER A 207 12.55 -5.94 5.88
CA SER A 207 11.46 -6.44 6.72
C SER A 207 10.18 -6.71 5.92
N MET A 208 9.17 -7.31 6.54
CA MET A 208 7.86 -7.44 5.88
C MET A 208 7.17 -6.09 5.66
N ASP A 209 7.30 -5.15 6.60
CA ASP A 209 6.74 -3.81 6.47
C ASP A 209 7.38 -3.08 5.27
N ASP A 210 8.67 -3.27 5.07
CA ASP A 210 9.42 -2.79 3.91
C ASP A 210 8.89 -3.35 2.58
N ARG A 211 8.76 -4.67 2.48
CA ARG A 211 8.27 -5.34 1.26
C ARG A 211 6.84 -4.95 0.92
N LEU A 212 5.97 -4.83 1.95
CA LEU A 212 4.60 -4.36 1.79
C LEU A 212 4.56 -2.91 1.27
N CYS A 213 5.47 -2.04 1.72
CA CYS A 213 5.59 -0.68 1.21
C CYS A 213 6.01 -0.64 -0.27
N ILE A 214 7.01 -1.44 -0.67
CA ILE A 214 7.48 -1.51 -2.07
C ILE A 214 6.37 -2.02 -2.99
N CYS A 215 5.76 -3.16 -2.65
CA CYS A 215 4.70 -3.75 -3.48
C CYS A 215 3.45 -2.85 -3.56
N ASN A 216 3.11 -2.17 -2.46
CA ASN A 216 2.01 -1.21 -2.44
C ASN A 216 2.16 -0.13 -3.51
N ARG A 217 3.39 0.31 -3.76
CA ARG A 217 3.68 1.40 -4.68
C ARG A 217 4.00 0.97 -6.12
N ALA A 218 3.94 -0.31 -6.43
CA ALA A 218 4.17 -0.81 -7.79
C ALA A 218 3.19 -0.20 -8.80
N ILE A 219 1.95 0.07 -8.38
CA ILE A 219 0.93 0.70 -9.24
C ILE A 219 1.30 2.12 -9.66
N GLU A 220 2.09 2.88 -8.89
CA GLU A 220 2.53 4.22 -9.26
C GLU A 220 3.56 4.21 -10.40
N ALA A 221 4.15 3.04 -10.72
CA ALA A 221 4.93 2.81 -11.94
C ALA A 221 4.09 2.17 -13.07
N GLY A 222 2.78 2.03 -12.89
CA GLY A 222 1.85 1.42 -13.84
C GLY A 222 1.77 -0.12 -13.75
N ALA A 223 2.46 -0.75 -12.81
CA ALA A 223 2.52 -2.20 -12.70
C ALA A 223 1.19 -2.84 -12.31
N LYS A 224 0.98 -4.10 -12.73
CA LYS A 224 -0.11 -4.94 -12.26
C LYS A 224 0.12 -5.40 -10.83
N ASN A 225 1.36 -5.77 -10.50
CA ASN A 225 1.77 -6.14 -9.16
C ASN A 225 3.27 -5.90 -8.94
N GLY A 226 3.66 -5.72 -7.67
CA GLY A 226 5.02 -5.98 -7.21
C GLY A 226 5.02 -7.32 -6.49
N ILE A 227 6.12 -8.09 -6.55
CA ILE A 227 6.18 -9.39 -5.89
C ILE A 227 7.58 -9.68 -5.35
N PHE A 228 7.63 -10.26 -4.16
CA PHE A 228 8.84 -10.80 -3.53
C PHE A 228 8.77 -12.33 -3.46
N PRO A 229 9.91 -13.03 -3.53
CA PRO A 229 9.96 -14.46 -3.23
C PRO A 229 9.64 -14.72 -1.76
N VAL A 230 9.07 -15.89 -1.50
CA VAL A 230 8.75 -16.34 -0.13
C VAL A 230 10.00 -16.91 0.52
N ASP A 231 10.63 -16.11 1.36
CA ASP A 231 11.80 -16.50 2.17
C ASP A 231 11.45 -16.62 3.67
N ASP A 232 12.48 -16.72 4.51
CA ASP A 232 12.29 -16.89 5.96
C ASP A 232 11.60 -15.68 6.61
N VAL A 233 11.78 -14.46 6.09
CA VAL A 233 11.09 -13.25 6.56
C VAL A 233 9.59 -13.38 6.31
N THR A 234 9.21 -13.77 5.09
CA THR A 234 7.80 -13.99 4.73
C THR A 234 7.20 -15.17 5.51
N ARG A 235 7.93 -16.28 5.65
CA ARG A 235 7.47 -17.45 6.43
C ARG A 235 7.25 -17.11 7.89
N ALA A 236 8.17 -16.35 8.51
CA ALA A 236 8.03 -15.89 9.89
C ALA A 236 6.82 -14.97 10.07
N TYR A 237 6.56 -14.08 9.11
CA TYR A 237 5.39 -13.20 9.14
C TYR A 237 4.07 -13.97 9.01
N LEU A 238 3.98 -14.95 8.13
CA LEU A 238 2.79 -15.76 7.89
C LEU A 238 2.51 -16.76 9.03
N ASN A 239 3.55 -17.16 9.77
CA ASN A 239 3.43 -18.14 10.83
C ASN A 239 2.49 -17.65 11.95
N GLY A 240 1.45 -18.42 12.22
CA GLY A 240 0.42 -18.08 13.20
C GLY A 240 -0.60 -17.02 12.76
N ARG A 241 -0.40 -16.39 11.58
CA ARG A 241 -1.36 -15.45 10.98
C ARG A 241 -2.20 -16.09 9.89
N SER A 242 -1.56 -16.76 8.94
CA SER A 242 -2.26 -17.33 7.80
C SER A 242 -3.31 -18.34 8.21
N LYS A 243 -4.54 -18.18 7.70
CA LYS A 243 -5.68 -19.10 7.94
C LYS A 243 -5.76 -20.21 6.90
N ARG A 244 -4.95 -20.11 5.84
CA ARG A 244 -4.84 -21.07 4.74
C ARG A 244 -3.39 -21.48 4.59
N GLU A 245 -3.16 -22.68 4.04
CA GLU A 245 -1.81 -23.16 3.74
C GLU A 245 -1.16 -22.28 2.66
N PRO A 246 0.01 -21.68 2.94
CA PRO A 246 0.74 -20.90 1.95
C PRO A 246 1.27 -21.79 0.82
N VAL A 247 1.09 -21.38 -0.43
CA VAL A 247 1.68 -22.04 -1.59
C VAL A 247 2.83 -21.19 -2.12
N VAL A 248 4.01 -21.77 -2.22
CA VAL A 248 5.21 -21.04 -2.63
C VAL A 248 5.48 -21.27 -4.11
N TYR A 249 5.58 -20.20 -4.88
CA TYR A 249 5.99 -20.19 -6.27
C TYR A 249 7.30 -19.43 -6.42
N GLU A 250 8.31 -20.09 -6.99
CA GLU A 250 9.60 -19.49 -7.30
C GLU A 250 9.76 -19.36 -8.82
N ALA A 251 10.39 -18.28 -9.28
CA ALA A 251 10.72 -18.14 -10.69
C ALA A 251 11.69 -19.23 -11.12
N ASP A 252 11.57 -19.70 -12.36
CA ASP A 252 12.56 -20.60 -12.92
C ASP A 252 13.90 -19.89 -13.09
N ALA A 253 15.01 -20.62 -13.00
CA ALA A 253 16.36 -20.05 -13.07
C ALA A 253 16.62 -19.32 -14.40
N ASP A 254 15.98 -19.78 -15.45
CA ASP A 254 16.03 -19.26 -16.81
C ASP A 254 14.75 -18.48 -17.21
N ALA A 255 13.98 -17.99 -16.22
CA ALA A 255 12.80 -17.15 -16.47
C ALA A 255 13.17 -15.89 -17.24
N GLU A 256 12.38 -15.57 -18.25
CA GLU A 256 12.60 -14.41 -19.11
C GLU A 256 11.99 -13.12 -18.50
N TYR A 257 12.80 -12.06 -18.46
CA TYR A 257 12.41 -10.74 -18.01
C TYR A 257 12.59 -9.73 -19.14
N GLU A 258 11.64 -8.84 -19.31
CA GLU A 258 11.73 -7.77 -20.32
C GLU A 258 12.89 -6.80 -20.02
N ARG A 259 13.13 -6.56 -18.73
CA ARG A 259 14.25 -5.76 -18.22
C ARG A 259 14.76 -6.36 -16.92
N VAL A 260 16.08 -6.21 -16.70
CA VAL A 260 16.72 -6.45 -15.40
C VAL A 260 17.36 -5.14 -14.96
N ILE A 261 17.08 -4.72 -13.73
CA ILE A 261 17.58 -3.47 -13.14
C ILE A 261 18.29 -3.82 -11.85
N ASP A 262 19.57 -3.52 -11.78
CA ASP A 262 20.36 -3.64 -10.56
C ASP A 262 20.23 -2.35 -9.74
N LEU A 263 19.95 -2.49 -8.44
CA LEU A 263 19.81 -1.37 -7.51
C LEU A 263 20.58 -1.65 -6.23
N ASP A 264 21.58 -0.82 -5.98
CA ASP A 264 22.33 -0.84 -4.72
C ASP A 264 21.59 -0.03 -3.65
N LEU A 265 21.06 -0.72 -2.64
CA LEU A 265 20.34 -0.10 -1.53
C LEU A 265 21.26 0.84 -0.71
N SER A 266 22.56 0.60 -0.69
CA SER A 266 23.51 1.45 0.04
C SER A 266 23.73 2.83 -0.59
N ALA A 267 23.35 2.98 -1.86
CA ALA A 267 23.41 4.25 -2.59
C ALA A 267 22.13 5.09 -2.49
N ILE A 268 21.09 4.59 -1.82
CA ILE A 268 19.83 5.32 -1.64
C ILE A 268 20.03 6.49 -0.68
N VAL A 269 19.44 7.61 -1.02
CA VAL A 269 19.41 8.82 -0.20
C VAL A 269 17.96 9.19 0.15
N PRO A 270 17.72 9.96 1.23
CA PRO A 270 16.39 10.48 1.53
C PRO A 270 15.81 11.21 0.32
N THR A 271 14.71 10.68 -0.21
CA THR A 271 14.13 11.08 -1.50
C THR A 271 12.72 11.64 -1.32
N VAL A 272 12.44 12.72 -2.01
CA VAL A 272 11.11 13.36 -2.03
C VAL A 272 10.59 13.38 -3.46
N SER A 273 9.34 12.96 -3.65
CA SER A 273 8.63 13.15 -4.93
C SER A 273 7.87 14.47 -4.88
N CYS A 274 8.27 15.40 -5.74
CA CYS A 274 7.67 16.73 -5.85
C CYS A 274 6.34 16.71 -6.63
N PRO A 275 5.45 17.70 -6.40
CA PRO A 275 4.21 17.83 -7.17
C PRO A 275 4.47 17.98 -8.69
N HIS A 276 3.60 17.48 -9.60
CA HIS A 276 2.35 16.77 -9.32
C HIS A 276 2.38 15.34 -9.89
N LEU A 277 3.55 14.72 -9.94
CA LEU A 277 3.74 13.33 -10.41
C LEU A 277 4.67 12.56 -9.45
N PRO A 278 4.38 11.29 -9.16
CA PRO A 278 5.23 10.47 -8.29
C PRO A 278 6.68 10.29 -8.80
N GLU A 279 6.91 10.40 -10.10
CA GLU A 279 8.23 10.29 -10.74
C GLU A 279 9.13 11.54 -10.59
N ASN A 280 8.56 12.67 -10.18
CA ASN A 280 9.31 13.90 -10.00
C ASN A 280 10.13 13.88 -8.70
N THR A 281 11.15 13.04 -8.65
CA THR A 281 11.92 12.73 -7.44
C THR A 281 13.22 13.52 -7.37
N HIS A 282 13.52 14.00 -6.17
CA HIS A 282 14.73 14.75 -5.83
C HIS A 282 15.27 14.33 -4.46
N PRO A 283 16.59 14.44 -4.21
CA PRO A 283 17.14 14.33 -2.86
C PRO A 283 16.51 15.36 -1.91
N ALA A 284 16.09 14.94 -0.72
CA ALA A 284 15.46 15.84 0.26
C ALA A 284 16.35 17.02 0.63
N SER A 285 17.68 16.85 0.60
CA SER A 285 18.67 17.90 0.88
C SER A 285 18.62 19.09 -0.08
N GLU A 286 18.16 18.89 -1.32
CA GLU A 286 18.04 19.94 -2.33
C GLU A 286 16.78 20.80 -2.13
N LEU A 287 15.81 20.32 -1.34
CA LEU A 287 14.49 20.93 -1.18
C LEU A 287 14.32 21.69 0.14
N SER A 288 15.39 21.91 0.89
CA SER A 288 15.37 22.55 2.21
C SER A 288 14.87 24.01 2.24
N HIS A 289 14.72 24.63 1.08
CA HIS A 289 14.13 25.96 0.91
C HIS A 289 12.60 25.97 0.83
N ILE A 290 11.95 24.80 0.73
CA ILE A 290 10.50 24.67 0.58
C ILE A 290 9.85 24.65 1.97
N LYS A 291 9.11 25.72 2.29
CA LYS A 291 8.28 25.82 3.50
C LYS A 291 7.03 24.97 3.34
N ILE A 292 6.59 24.33 4.44
CA ILE A 292 5.42 23.46 4.47
C ILE A 292 4.40 23.92 5.51
N ASP A 293 3.13 23.55 5.31
CA ASP A 293 2.01 23.88 6.18
C ASP A 293 1.46 22.65 6.91
N GLN A 294 1.69 21.46 6.35
CA GLN A 294 1.17 20.22 6.91
C GLN A 294 2.12 19.05 6.70
N VAL A 295 2.08 18.12 7.65
CA VAL A 295 2.72 16.80 7.55
C VAL A 295 1.68 15.72 7.81
N VAL A 296 1.67 14.66 6.99
CA VAL A 296 0.84 13.46 7.21
C VAL A 296 1.75 12.24 7.22
N ILE A 297 1.79 11.52 8.36
CA ILE A 297 2.54 10.29 8.55
C ILE A 297 1.53 9.14 8.71
N GLY A 298 1.57 8.16 7.82
CA GLY A 298 0.64 7.04 7.83
C GLY A 298 0.28 6.57 6.43
N SER A 299 -0.92 6.04 6.26
CA SER A 299 -1.48 5.43 5.04
C SER A 299 -1.20 3.93 4.91
N CYS A 300 -1.76 3.29 3.86
CA CYS A 300 -1.54 1.87 3.57
C CYS A 300 -0.08 1.51 3.29
N THR A 301 0.71 2.48 2.85
CA THR A 301 2.13 2.27 2.55
C THR A 301 3.04 2.48 3.76
N ASN A 302 2.78 3.50 4.60
CA ASN A 302 3.67 3.88 5.71
C ASN A 302 2.89 4.22 7.00
N GLY A 303 2.04 3.32 7.44
CA GLY A 303 1.35 3.42 8.73
C GLY A 303 1.57 2.20 9.64
N ARG A 304 2.58 1.38 9.34
CA ARG A 304 2.93 0.17 10.09
C ARG A 304 3.80 0.50 11.29
N MET A 305 4.09 -0.50 12.14
CA MET A 305 4.82 -0.25 13.40
C MET A 305 6.22 0.33 13.18
N GLU A 306 6.96 -0.12 12.17
CA GLU A 306 8.29 0.41 11.86
C GLU A 306 8.23 1.89 11.44
N ASP A 307 7.19 2.29 10.72
CA ASP A 307 6.95 3.68 10.33
C ASP A 307 6.64 4.56 11.54
N MET A 308 5.80 4.04 12.46
CA MET A 308 5.47 4.75 13.71
C MET A 308 6.70 4.89 14.60
N GLU A 309 7.53 3.86 14.68
CA GLU A 309 8.77 3.91 15.45
C GLU A 309 9.76 4.91 14.85
N ALA A 310 9.92 4.92 13.52
CA ALA A 310 10.79 5.86 12.83
C ALA A 310 10.37 7.33 13.09
N ALA A 311 9.08 7.61 13.01
CA ALA A 311 8.54 8.94 13.34
C ALA A 311 8.72 9.28 14.83
N TYR A 312 8.47 8.31 15.72
CA TYR A 312 8.65 8.49 17.16
C TYR A 312 10.07 8.86 17.52
N ARG A 313 11.09 8.17 17.00
CA ARG A 313 12.51 8.46 17.27
C ARG A 313 12.87 9.91 16.97
N ILE A 314 12.29 10.49 15.92
CA ILE A 314 12.56 11.85 15.49
C ILE A 314 11.75 12.88 16.30
N LEU A 315 10.46 12.59 16.60
CA LEU A 315 9.55 13.55 17.25
C LEU A 315 9.65 13.56 18.78
N LYS A 316 10.09 12.46 19.41
CA LYS A 316 10.16 12.31 20.86
C LYS A 316 10.93 13.45 21.51
N GLY A 317 10.30 14.11 22.49
CA GLY A 317 10.90 15.20 23.28
C GLY A 317 11.14 16.50 22.50
N LYS A 318 10.66 16.58 21.26
CA LYS A 318 10.76 17.78 20.41
C LYS A 318 9.35 18.34 20.15
N LYS A 319 9.29 19.48 19.47
CA LYS A 319 8.02 20.14 19.11
C LYS A 319 7.92 20.31 17.61
N VAL A 320 6.71 20.08 17.07
CA VAL A 320 6.34 20.45 15.70
C VAL A 320 6.48 21.97 15.55
N ALA A 321 7.01 22.42 14.43
CA ALA A 321 7.21 23.83 14.15
C ALA A 321 5.91 24.62 14.16
N ASP A 322 5.96 25.85 14.64
CA ASP A 322 4.82 26.75 14.64
C ASP A 322 4.25 26.93 13.23
N GLY A 323 2.93 26.78 13.09
CA GLY A 323 2.23 26.89 11.83
C GLY A 323 2.17 25.58 11.00
N VAL A 324 2.80 24.50 11.45
CA VAL A 324 2.72 23.19 10.82
C VAL A 324 1.68 22.31 11.52
N ARG A 325 0.78 21.72 10.76
CA ARG A 325 -0.15 20.69 11.24
C ARG A 325 0.49 19.31 11.01
N CYS A 326 0.76 18.55 12.07
CA CYS A 326 1.27 17.19 11.97
C CYS A 326 0.17 16.19 12.30
N ILE A 327 -0.13 15.28 11.38
CA ILE A 327 -1.16 14.24 11.53
C ILE A 327 -0.49 12.89 11.42
N VAL A 328 -0.68 12.03 12.44
CA VAL A 328 -0.14 10.66 12.49
C VAL A 328 -1.29 9.67 12.43
N ILE A 329 -1.21 8.69 11.55
CA ILE A 329 -2.28 7.73 11.28
C ILE A 329 -1.70 6.31 11.32
N PRO A 330 -1.75 5.62 12.47
CA PRO A 330 -1.46 4.18 12.53
C PRO A 330 -2.41 3.40 11.62
N ALA A 331 -1.90 2.42 10.86
CA ALA A 331 -2.67 1.80 9.79
C ALA A 331 -3.77 0.84 10.27
N THR A 332 -3.67 0.30 11.50
CA THR A 332 -4.68 -0.60 12.06
C THR A 332 -4.94 -0.29 13.53
N MET A 333 -6.06 -0.80 14.07
CA MET A 333 -6.34 -0.67 15.50
C MET A 333 -5.33 -1.41 16.37
N GLN A 334 -4.72 -2.49 15.87
CA GLN A 334 -3.65 -3.18 16.58
C GLN A 334 -2.40 -2.30 16.66
N ILE A 335 -1.97 -1.70 15.55
CA ILE A 335 -0.83 -0.78 15.51
C ILE A 335 -1.08 0.44 16.42
N LEU A 336 -2.29 1.00 16.37
CA LEU A 336 -2.68 2.10 17.27
C LEU A 336 -2.54 1.70 18.75
N ARG A 337 -3.02 0.51 19.10
CA ARG A 337 -2.89 -0.02 20.46
C ARG A 337 -1.43 -0.20 20.87
N GLU A 338 -0.60 -0.78 20.00
CA GLU A 338 0.84 -0.93 20.27
C GLU A 338 1.53 0.43 20.43
N CYS A 339 1.15 1.45 19.65
CA CYS A 339 1.64 2.83 19.83
C CYS A 339 1.28 3.40 21.20
N VAL A 340 0.08 3.09 21.73
CA VAL A 340 -0.32 3.49 23.09
C VAL A 340 0.51 2.74 24.13
N GLU A 341 0.65 1.42 24.02
CA GLU A 341 1.38 0.56 24.96
C GLU A 341 2.88 0.91 25.03
N LYS A 342 3.48 1.27 23.89
CA LYS A 342 4.88 1.70 23.79
C LYS A 342 5.12 3.19 24.13
N GLY A 343 4.06 3.96 24.40
CA GLY A 343 4.14 5.40 24.70
C GLY A 343 4.35 6.30 23.48
N TYR A 344 4.31 5.76 22.25
CA TYR A 344 4.48 6.56 21.03
C TYR A 344 3.33 7.54 20.84
N TYR A 345 2.11 7.10 21.16
CA TYR A 345 0.90 7.95 21.10
C TYR A 345 1.07 9.24 21.93
N THR A 346 1.50 9.09 23.21
CA THR A 346 1.74 10.24 24.09
C THR A 346 2.84 11.13 23.57
N ALA A 347 3.95 10.55 23.08
CA ALA A 347 5.05 11.33 22.53
C ALA A 347 4.66 12.16 21.30
N PHE A 348 3.78 11.63 20.42
CA PHE A 348 3.25 12.39 19.29
C PHE A 348 2.39 13.56 19.74
N ILE A 349 1.52 13.36 20.73
CA ILE A 349 0.70 14.44 21.32
C ILE A 349 1.60 15.49 21.98
N ASP A 350 2.59 15.06 22.76
CA ASP A 350 3.54 15.95 23.41
C ASP A 350 4.35 16.76 22.38
N ALA A 351 4.64 16.19 21.23
CA ALA A 351 5.27 16.92 20.12
C ALA A 351 4.34 17.95 19.46
N GLY A 352 3.03 17.89 19.70
CA GLY A 352 2.04 18.76 19.08
C GLY A 352 1.38 18.15 17.82
N ALA A 353 1.53 16.85 17.60
CA ALA A 353 0.84 16.15 16.52
C ALA A 353 -0.57 15.68 16.93
N VAL A 354 -1.45 15.52 15.95
CA VAL A 354 -2.74 14.86 16.11
C VAL A 354 -2.59 13.39 15.71
N VAL A 355 -2.97 12.47 16.60
CA VAL A 355 -3.02 11.04 16.26
C VAL A 355 -4.45 10.66 15.94
N SER A 356 -4.66 10.14 14.74
CA SER A 356 -5.97 9.71 14.26
C SER A 356 -6.23 8.23 14.49
N THR A 357 -7.50 7.83 14.45
CA THR A 357 -7.87 6.44 14.18
C THR A 357 -7.41 6.01 12.79
N PRO A 358 -7.20 4.70 12.54
CA PRO A 358 -6.85 4.20 11.21
C PRO A 358 -7.83 4.64 10.14
N THR A 359 -7.33 5.27 9.08
CA THR A 359 -8.15 5.66 7.92
C THR A 359 -7.28 5.94 6.69
N CYS A 360 -7.78 5.63 5.51
CA CYS A 360 -7.18 5.98 4.22
C CYS A 360 -7.64 7.36 3.70
N GLY A 361 -8.65 7.97 4.32
CA GLY A 361 -9.33 9.18 3.85
C GLY A 361 -8.44 10.38 3.52
N PRO A 362 -7.43 10.74 4.31
CA PRO A 362 -6.52 11.84 3.99
C PRO A 362 -5.77 11.66 2.67
N CYS A 363 -5.39 10.45 2.32
CA CYS A 363 -4.64 10.12 1.11
C CYS A 363 -5.35 10.51 -0.20
N LEU A 364 -6.68 10.62 -0.17
CA LEU A 364 -7.51 10.99 -1.32
C LEU A 364 -8.24 12.35 -1.13
N GLY A 365 -7.90 13.09 -0.07
CA GLY A 365 -8.57 14.36 0.23
C GLY A 365 -10.04 14.19 0.61
N GLY A 366 -10.43 13.03 1.11
CA GLY A 366 -11.82 12.68 1.31
C GLY A 366 -12.34 12.74 2.76
N TYR A 367 -11.45 12.84 3.76
CA TYR A 367 -11.86 12.72 5.16
C TYR A 367 -11.31 13.85 6.04
N MET A 368 -10.02 13.83 6.39
CA MET A 368 -9.38 14.82 7.26
C MET A 368 -8.07 15.32 6.65
N GLY A 369 -7.47 16.39 7.21
CA GLY A 369 -6.20 16.92 6.73
C GLY A 369 -6.28 17.46 5.30
N ILE A 370 -7.44 17.95 4.89
CA ILE A 370 -7.68 18.51 3.56
C ILE A 370 -6.94 19.84 3.45
N LEU A 371 -6.21 20.03 2.35
CA LEU A 371 -5.41 21.21 2.08
C LEU A 371 -6.22 22.34 1.43
N ALA A 372 -5.98 23.56 1.87
CA ALA A 372 -6.49 24.78 1.23
C ALA A 372 -5.62 25.18 0.02
N ALA A 373 -6.06 26.19 -0.73
CA ALA A 373 -5.30 26.74 -1.86
C ALA A 373 -3.92 27.22 -1.42
N GLY A 374 -2.88 26.81 -2.13
CA GLY A 374 -1.49 27.19 -1.89
C GLY A 374 -0.80 26.50 -0.73
N GLU A 375 -1.51 25.67 0.05
CA GLU A 375 -0.88 24.90 1.14
C GLU A 375 -0.01 23.76 0.62
N LYS A 376 1.11 23.51 1.32
CA LYS A 376 2.09 22.48 1.00
C LYS A 376 2.15 21.42 2.10
N CYS A 377 2.06 20.16 1.68
CA CYS A 377 2.07 19.03 2.60
C CYS A 377 3.21 18.06 2.28
N VAL A 378 4.01 17.68 3.27
CA VAL A 378 4.87 16.50 3.17
C VAL A 378 4.07 15.30 3.68
N ALA A 379 3.93 14.27 2.87
CA ALA A 379 3.09 13.13 3.19
C ALA A 379 3.77 11.79 2.88
N THR A 380 3.53 10.81 3.73
CA THR A 380 3.95 9.43 3.47
C THR A 380 2.90 8.66 2.63
N THR A 381 1.91 9.35 2.10
CA THR A 381 0.85 8.81 1.23
C THR A 381 1.39 8.38 -0.14
N ASN A 382 0.51 7.97 -1.05
CA ASN A 382 0.92 7.30 -2.28
C ASN A 382 1.00 8.22 -3.49
N ARG A 383 0.16 9.25 -3.57
CA ARG A 383 -0.01 10.07 -4.78
C ARG A 383 0.00 11.56 -4.45
N ASN A 384 0.56 12.35 -5.39
CA ASN A 384 0.69 13.80 -5.28
C ASN A 384 0.13 14.53 -6.51
N PHE A 385 -0.84 13.92 -7.18
CA PHE A 385 -1.52 14.55 -8.32
C PHE A 385 -2.20 15.85 -7.92
N VAL A 386 -2.48 16.70 -8.91
CA VAL A 386 -3.23 17.96 -8.73
C VAL A 386 -4.54 17.70 -7.95
N GLY A 387 -4.75 18.42 -6.86
CA GLY A 387 -5.94 18.30 -6.01
C GLY A 387 -6.05 17.02 -5.19
N ARG A 388 -5.00 16.20 -5.12
CA ARG A 388 -5.08 14.87 -4.49
C ARG A 388 -5.48 14.90 -3.02
N MET A 389 -5.00 15.88 -2.26
CA MET A 389 -5.28 15.98 -0.81
C MET A 389 -6.11 17.23 -0.47
N GLY A 390 -6.76 17.86 -1.44
CA GLY A 390 -7.56 19.05 -1.20
C GLY A 390 -7.71 19.95 -2.41
N HIS A 391 -7.41 21.26 -2.23
CA HIS A 391 -7.54 22.25 -3.29
C HIS A 391 -6.59 21.95 -4.46
N VAL A 392 -7.01 22.29 -5.68
CA VAL A 392 -6.23 22.06 -6.90
C VAL A 392 -4.88 22.81 -6.90
N ASP A 393 -4.80 23.96 -6.23
CA ASP A 393 -3.57 24.74 -6.07
C ASP A 393 -2.74 24.32 -4.85
N SER A 394 -3.11 23.23 -4.15
CA SER A 394 -2.28 22.66 -3.09
C SER A 394 -1.19 21.75 -3.65
N GLU A 395 -0.10 21.63 -2.91
CA GLU A 395 1.06 20.83 -3.29
C GLU A 395 1.30 19.70 -2.29
N VAL A 396 1.48 18.47 -2.78
CA VAL A 396 1.82 17.30 -1.96
C VAL A 396 3.20 16.79 -2.34
N TYR A 397 4.08 16.68 -1.36
CA TYR A 397 5.44 16.16 -1.46
C TYR A 397 5.48 14.78 -0.80
N LEU A 398 5.73 13.73 -1.58
CA LEU A 398 5.79 12.37 -1.04
C LEU A 398 7.18 12.08 -0.47
N ALA A 399 7.23 11.58 0.77
CA ALA A 399 8.48 11.33 1.46
C ALA A 399 8.36 10.13 2.42
N SER A 400 9.50 9.69 2.95
CA SER A 400 9.59 8.69 4.02
C SER A 400 9.06 9.22 5.35
N PRO A 401 8.68 8.34 6.30
CA PRO A 401 8.30 8.75 7.66
C PRO A 401 9.39 9.58 8.36
N GLN A 402 10.66 9.23 8.15
CA GLN A 402 11.79 9.98 8.70
C GLN A 402 11.87 11.40 8.15
N THR A 403 11.80 11.55 6.82
CA THR A 403 11.80 12.86 6.15
C THR A 403 10.57 13.68 6.56
N ALA A 404 9.40 13.06 6.65
CA ALA A 404 8.16 13.72 7.07
C ALA A 404 8.25 14.22 8.53
N ALA A 405 8.74 13.38 9.44
CA ALA A 405 8.91 13.74 10.84
C ALA A 405 9.97 14.86 11.04
N ALA A 406 11.10 14.78 10.32
CA ALA A 406 12.13 15.84 10.34
C ALA A 406 11.57 17.17 9.80
N SER A 407 10.79 17.11 8.73
CA SER A 407 10.15 18.29 8.14
C SER A 407 9.11 18.92 9.07
N ALA A 408 8.38 18.11 9.86
CA ALA A 408 7.45 18.61 10.87
C ALA A 408 8.14 19.46 11.94
N LEU A 409 9.38 19.13 12.31
CA LEU A 409 10.14 19.88 13.34
C LEU A 409 10.67 21.22 12.84
N THR A 410 10.96 21.34 11.56
CA THR A 410 11.61 22.55 10.99
C THR A 410 10.63 23.48 10.30
N GLY A 411 9.49 22.97 9.83
CA GLY A 411 8.55 23.71 8.96
C GLY A 411 9.02 23.80 7.50
N TYR A 412 10.05 23.06 7.14
CA TYR A 412 10.61 22.97 5.77
C TYR A 412 10.88 21.52 5.41
N ILE A 413 10.96 21.19 4.11
CA ILE A 413 11.43 19.86 3.70
C ILE A 413 12.84 19.65 4.24
N THR A 414 13.00 18.60 5.04
CA THR A 414 14.25 18.36 5.78
C THR A 414 14.67 16.90 5.65
N ALA A 415 15.88 16.68 5.14
CA ALA A 415 16.49 15.36 5.15
C ALA A 415 16.77 14.93 6.59
N PRO A 416 16.40 13.70 7.00
CA PRO A 416 16.74 13.19 8.31
C PRO A 416 18.26 13.04 8.43
N THR A 417 18.80 13.39 9.58
CA THR A 417 20.22 13.18 9.90
C THR A 417 20.43 11.76 10.39
N GLU A 418 21.60 11.18 10.12
CA GLU A 418 22.02 9.95 10.79
C GLU A 418 22.11 10.26 12.30
N GLU A 419 21.30 9.57 13.11
CA GLU A 419 21.49 9.63 14.56
C GLU A 419 22.81 8.91 14.88
N ARG A 420 23.82 9.68 15.26
CA ARG A 420 24.96 9.08 15.95
C ARG A 420 24.45 8.62 17.31
N ALA A 421 24.39 7.30 17.49
CA ALA A 421 24.06 6.62 18.73
C ALA A 421 24.95 7.09 19.89
#